data_df646a4368fc4654c4e0e7186a511673
#
_entry.id   df646a4368fc4654c4e0e7186a511673
#
_cell.length_a   1.000
_cell.length_b   1.000
_cell.length_c   1.000
_cell.angle_alpha   90.00
_cell.angle_beta   90.00
_cell.angle_gamma   90.00
#
_symmetry.space_group_name_H-M   'P 1'
#
loop_
_entity.id
_entity.type
_entity.pdbx_description
1 polymer ?
#
loop_
_entity_poly.entity_id
_entity_poly.type
_entity_poly.pdbx_seq_one_letter_code
_entity_poly.pdbx_strand_id
1 'polypeptide(L)'
;DPADFGTSVAPFYSSFAPQGRFIAGGRDFTYGANNNLKEGFSTNGPNGDGVGADGFNRQFYRTIAVPVERYLFAARGHYELSDHVSFFAEGTYANTSSAREIEPYPLGSEDIFSSSGGLVPIETMVDGVLRVNPFVPAEIAAAAVDEDGDGRRDISFSKRLSDLGTRNGTTNRDFYRVATGFEGGLFDTFRWDVSYVYGRTTESQQSNGQPNVLNFANALIAVQDVDDLNNNGSTTDVICASAEARAQGCVPINIFGFNSISPEAARYIAAEQSYNTSITQHVVSANLSGTLLE
;
A
#
# COMPACT_ATOMS: atom_id res chain seq x y z
N ASP A 1 13.11 26.13 -1.68
CA ASP A 1 13.65 27.45 -1.35
C ASP A 1 13.04 28.48 -2.32
N PRO A 2 12.56 29.69 -1.86
CA PRO A 2 12.10 30.75 -2.77
C PRO A 2 13.15 31.20 -3.79
N ALA A 3 14.45 31.00 -3.50
CA ALA A 3 15.55 31.27 -4.42
C ALA A 3 15.58 30.33 -5.64
N ASP A 4 14.93 29.17 -5.56
CA ASP A 4 14.89 28.17 -6.62
C ASP A 4 13.69 28.36 -7.57
N PHE A 5 12.82 29.32 -7.28
CA PHE A 5 11.68 29.65 -8.14
C PHE A 5 12.18 30.22 -9.48
N GLY A 6 12.01 29.43 -10.54
CA GLY A 6 12.45 29.79 -11.91
C GLY A 6 13.76 29.16 -12.34
N THR A 7 14.47 28.41 -11.50
CA THR A 7 15.57 27.56 -11.93
C THR A 7 15.02 26.23 -12.44
N SER A 8 15.54 25.72 -13.56
CA SER A 8 15.19 24.38 -14.03
C SER A 8 15.76 23.35 -13.04
N VAL A 9 14.87 22.66 -12.32
CA VAL A 9 15.28 21.56 -11.46
C VAL A 9 15.55 20.36 -12.35
N ALA A 10 16.73 19.75 -12.20
CA ALA A 10 17.06 18.52 -12.91
C ALA A 10 16.04 17.41 -12.55
N PRO A 11 15.51 16.68 -13.54
CA PRO A 11 14.56 15.60 -13.27
C PRO A 11 15.21 14.54 -12.37
N PHE A 12 14.51 14.16 -11.32
CA PHE A 12 14.93 13.10 -10.43
C PHE A 12 13.84 12.02 -10.37
N TYR A 13 14.15 10.86 -10.94
CA TYR A 13 13.24 9.72 -10.98
C TYR A 13 13.42 8.80 -9.77
N SER A 14 12.39 7.99 -9.49
CA SER A 14 12.43 7.05 -8.37
C SER A 14 13.45 5.94 -8.61
N SER A 15 14.24 5.60 -7.59
CA SER A 15 15.16 4.46 -7.62
C SER A 15 14.43 3.10 -7.64
N PHE A 16 13.15 3.08 -7.27
CA PHE A 16 12.32 1.89 -7.45
C PHE A 16 11.83 1.84 -8.89
N ALA A 17 12.52 1.08 -9.72
CA ALA A 17 12.24 0.95 -11.15
C ALA A 17 11.63 -0.43 -11.47
N PRO A 18 10.81 -0.55 -12.54
CA PRO A 18 10.17 -1.81 -12.91
C PRO A 18 11.13 -2.94 -13.21
N GLN A 19 12.27 -2.62 -13.82
CA GLN A 19 13.32 -3.60 -14.13
C GLN A 19 14.10 -4.07 -12.91
N GLY A 20 13.98 -3.38 -11.77
CA GLY A 20 14.73 -3.63 -10.56
C GLY A 20 16.12 -2.99 -10.57
N ARG A 21 16.60 -2.71 -9.37
CA ARG A 21 17.97 -2.33 -9.03
C ARG A 21 18.47 -3.32 -8.00
N PHE A 22 19.65 -3.90 -8.21
CA PHE A 22 20.24 -4.95 -7.40
C PHE A 22 21.62 -4.55 -6.96
N ILE A 23 21.94 -4.75 -5.69
CA ILE A 23 23.27 -4.50 -5.14
C ILE A 23 23.85 -5.84 -4.68
N ALA A 24 25.04 -6.16 -5.14
CA ALA A 24 25.76 -7.38 -4.83
C ALA A 24 27.24 -7.07 -4.63
N GLY A 25 27.81 -7.34 -3.46
CA GLY A 25 29.20 -7.07 -3.13
C GLY A 25 29.61 -5.61 -3.39
N GLY A 26 28.72 -4.66 -3.08
CA GLY A 26 28.93 -3.22 -3.31
C GLY A 26 28.81 -2.76 -4.76
N ARG A 27 28.49 -3.64 -5.71
CA ARG A 27 28.25 -3.31 -7.12
C ARG A 27 26.76 -3.16 -7.38
N ASP A 28 26.41 -2.23 -8.26
CA ASP A 28 25.03 -1.82 -8.60
C ASP A 28 24.65 -2.33 -9.98
N PHE A 29 23.58 -3.11 -10.06
CA PHE A 29 23.11 -3.75 -11.28
C PHE A 29 21.66 -3.35 -11.58
N THR A 30 21.34 -3.21 -12.87
CA THR A 30 19.98 -3.01 -13.36
C THR A 30 19.84 -3.56 -14.78
N TYR A 31 18.69 -3.31 -15.41
CA TYR A 31 18.43 -3.74 -16.78
C TYR A 31 18.16 -2.55 -17.70
N GLY A 32 18.74 -2.58 -18.88
CA GLY A 32 18.45 -1.63 -19.96
C GLY A 32 17.14 -1.93 -20.68
N ALA A 33 16.77 -1.05 -21.62
CA ALA A 33 15.50 -1.12 -22.36
C ALA A 33 15.22 -2.45 -23.08
N ASN A 34 16.28 -3.16 -23.49
CA ASN A 34 16.16 -4.50 -24.13
C ASN A 34 16.21 -5.65 -23.13
N ASN A 35 16.00 -5.39 -21.85
CA ASN A 35 16.11 -6.36 -20.76
C ASN A 35 17.49 -7.02 -20.65
N ASN A 36 18.54 -6.32 -21.09
CA ASN A 36 19.94 -6.73 -20.91
C ASN A 36 20.46 -6.22 -19.57
N LEU A 37 21.09 -7.11 -18.81
CA LEU A 37 21.76 -6.74 -17.55
C LEU A 37 22.87 -5.73 -17.83
N LYS A 38 22.97 -4.72 -16.99
CA LYS A 38 24.05 -3.73 -16.99
C LYS A 38 24.45 -3.35 -15.57
N GLU A 39 25.68 -2.89 -15.41
CA GLU A 39 26.19 -2.30 -14.18
C GLU A 39 25.92 -0.79 -14.15
N GLY A 40 25.63 -0.27 -12.95
CA GLY A 40 25.29 1.13 -12.70
C GLY A 40 23.81 1.44 -12.86
N PHE A 41 23.32 2.31 -11.99
CA PHE A 41 21.93 2.79 -11.95
C PHE A 41 21.92 4.32 -11.83
N SER A 42 21.16 5.01 -12.66
CA SER A 42 21.04 6.46 -12.63
C SER A 42 19.58 6.91 -12.51
N THR A 43 19.29 7.79 -11.56
CA THR A 43 17.97 8.40 -11.38
C THR A 43 17.74 9.64 -12.22
N ASN A 44 18.79 10.23 -12.77
CA ASN A 44 18.75 11.49 -13.52
C ASN A 44 19.41 11.44 -14.89
N GLY A 45 19.87 10.25 -15.30
CA GLY A 45 20.56 10.06 -16.60
C GLY A 45 22.01 10.51 -16.61
N PRO A 46 22.76 10.18 -17.70
CA PRO A 46 24.20 10.46 -17.81
C PRO A 46 24.56 11.93 -17.72
N ASN A 47 23.69 12.81 -18.21
CA ASN A 47 23.89 14.26 -18.25
C ASN A 47 23.15 15.02 -17.15
N GLY A 48 22.40 14.31 -16.26
CA GLY A 48 21.59 14.95 -15.25
C GLY A 48 20.30 15.60 -15.75
N ASP A 49 19.92 15.38 -17.01
CA ASP A 49 18.75 15.95 -17.68
C ASP A 49 17.54 15.00 -17.71
N GLY A 50 17.68 13.81 -17.13
CA GLY A 50 16.66 12.76 -17.08
C GLY A 50 16.64 11.87 -18.33
N VAL A 51 17.36 12.23 -19.40
CA VAL A 51 17.42 11.40 -20.60
C VAL A 51 18.32 10.20 -20.36
N GLY A 52 17.81 9.01 -20.67
CA GLY A 52 18.52 7.75 -20.40
C GLY A 52 18.61 7.38 -18.91
N ALA A 53 17.78 7.97 -18.05
CA ALA A 53 17.68 7.57 -16.66
C ALA A 53 17.07 6.18 -16.52
N ASP A 54 17.56 5.42 -15.53
CA ASP A 54 17.03 4.09 -15.18
C ASP A 54 15.84 4.18 -14.21
N GLY A 55 15.72 5.33 -13.55
CA GLY A 55 14.69 5.58 -12.58
C GLY A 55 13.28 5.64 -13.15
N PHE A 56 12.30 5.48 -12.30
CA PHE A 56 10.88 5.44 -12.69
C PHE A 56 10.21 6.81 -12.56
N ASN A 57 9.54 7.24 -13.61
CA ASN A 57 8.75 8.48 -13.60
C ASN A 57 7.34 8.20 -13.02
N ARG A 58 7.10 8.66 -11.81
CA ARG A 58 5.81 8.50 -11.10
C ARG A 58 4.70 9.41 -11.61
N GLN A 59 5.03 10.47 -12.34
CA GLN A 59 4.07 11.51 -12.76
C GLN A 59 2.96 10.96 -13.66
N PHE A 60 3.24 9.91 -14.44
CA PHE A 60 2.25 9.29 -15.31
C PHE A 60 1.12 8.55 -14.58
N TYR A 61 1.32 8.24 -13.30
CA TYR A 61 0.37 7.45 -12.49
C TYR A 61 -0.32 8.27 -11.41
N ARG A 62 0.19 9.47 -11.12
CA ARG A 62 -0.34 10.26 -10.02
C ARG A 62 -1.57 11.04 -10.42
N THR A 63 -2.67 10.80 -9.72
CA THR A 63 -3.88 11.59 -9.82
C THR A 63 -3.63 12.98 -9.24
N ILE A 64 -3.85 14.03 -10.04
CA ILE A 64 -3.72 15.42 -9.60
C ILE A 64 -4.88 15.82 -8.70
N ALA A 65 -6.10 15.33 -9.02
CA ALA A 65 -7.30 15.54 -8.22
C ALA A 65 -8.07 14.23 -8.08
N VAL A 66 -8.28 13.79 -6.84
CA VAL A 66 -9.06 12.59 -6.56
C VAL A 66 -10.54 12.90 -6.79
N PRO A 67 -11.26 12.16 -7.66
CA PRO A 67 -12.69 12.33 -7.85
C PRO A 67 -13.44 11.98 -6.56
N VAL A 68 -14.39 12.84 -6.18
CA VAL A 68 -15.22 12.64 -5.01
C VAL A 68 -16.68 12.84 -5.42
N GLU A 69 -17.49 11.83 -5.19
CA GLU A 69 -18.94 11.92 -5.28
C GLU A 69 -19.53 12.07 -3.87
N ARG A 70 -20.50 12.97 -3.75
CA ARG A 70 -21.14 13.23 -2.47
C ARG A 70 -22.63 13.43 -2.63
N TYR A 71 -23.38 12.72 -1.81
CA TYR A 71 -24.82 12.91 -1.65
C TYR A 71 -25.08 13.40 -0.23
N LEU A 72 -25.87 14.47 -0.11
CA LEU A 72 -26.21 15.08 1.17
C LEU A 72 -27.73 15.28 1.24
N PHE A 73 -28.32 14.77 2.30
CA PHE A 73 -29.70 15.02 2.67
C PHE A 73 -29.77 15.63 4.07
N ALA A 74 -30.59 16.67 4.23
CA ALA A 74 -30.90 17.24 5.52
C ALA A 74 -32.38 17.59 5.60
N ALA A 75 -32.99 17.27 6.73
CA ALA A 75 -34.37 17.64 7.05
C ALA A 75 -34.45 18.18 8.47
N ARG A 76 -35.28 19.18 8.68
CA ARG A 76 -35.54 19.77 9.98
C ARG A 76 -37.03 20.01 10.15
N GLY A 77 -37.53 19.69 11.32
CA GLY A 77 -38.90 19.95 11.74
C GLY A 77 -38.93 20.61 13.12
N HIS A 78 -39.87 21.52 13.29
CA HIS A 78 -40.15 22.18 14.56
C HIS A 78 -41.67 22.21 14.71
N TYR A 79 -42.15 21.88 15.91
CA TYR A 79 -43.59 21.84 16.21
C TYR A 79 -43.86 22.42 17.61
N GLU A 80 -44.72 23.40 17.69
CA GLU A 80 -45.17 24.02 18.93
C GLU A 80 -46.23 23.13 19.59
N LEU A 81 -45.93 22.56 20.74
CA LEU A 81 -46.82 21.72 21.51
C LEU A 81 -47.72 22.56 22.41
N SER A 82 -47.23 23.70 22.91
CA SER A 82 -47.93 24.72 23.66
C SER A 82 -47.19 26.04 23.59
N ASP A 83 -47.71 27.09 24.20
CA ASP A 83 -47.08 28.42 24.27
C ASP A 83 -45.70 28.39 24.98
N HIS A 84 -45.39 27.32 25.71
CA HIS A 84 -44.14 27.20 26.52
C HIS A 84 -43.24 26.03 26.14
N VAL A 85 -43.66 25.14 25.21
CA VAL A 85 -42.94 23.95 24.86
C VAL A 85 -43.00 23.68 23.37
N SER A 86 -41.86 23.53 22.76
CA SER A 86 -41.69 23.13 21.38
C SER A 86 -40.90 21.86 21.25
N PHE A 87 -41.21 21.05 20.26
CA PHE A 87 -40.46 19.86 19.86
C PHE A 87 -39.68 20.17 18.57
N PHE A 88 -38.44 19.70 18.50
CA PHE A 88 -37.64 19.74 17.29
C PHE A 88 -37.09 18.38 16.92
N ALA A 89 -36.92 18.16 15.64
CA ALA A 89 -36.21 17.02 15.09
C ALA A 89 -35.40 17.43 13.87
N GLU A 90 -34.18 16.96 13.78
CA GLU A 90 -33.27 17.16 12.67
C GLU A 90 -32.72 15.80 12.22
N GLY A 91 -32.62 15.60 10.92
CA GLY A 91 -31.96 14.44 10.32
C GLY A 91 -30.97 14.87 9.26
N THR A 92 -29.81 14.27 9.25
CA THR A 92 -28.79 14.43 8.21
C THR A 92 -28.29 13.08 7.78
N TYR A 93 -28.20 12.90 6.46
CA TYR A 93 -27.51 11.77 5.83
C TYR A 93 -26.51 12.32 4.83
N ALA A 94 -25.29 11.79 4.86
CA ALA A 94 -24.27 12.06 3.85
C ALA A 94 -23.60 10.77 3.43
N ASN A 95 -23.50 10.55 2.13
CA ASN A 95 -22.64 9.54 1.54
C ASN A 95 -21.51 10.24 0.79
N THR A 96 -20.29 9.76 0.95
CA THR A 96 -19.13 10.24 0.21
C THR A 96 -18.36 9.05 -0.32
N SER A 97 -18.15 8.99 -1.63
CA SER A 97 -17.32 8.00 -2.27
C SER A 97 -16.16 8.66 -3.01
N SER A 98 -15.00 8.00 -2.98
CA SER A 98 -13.82 8.41 -3.71
C SER A 98 -13.03 7.19 -4.18
N ALA A 99 -12.36 7.34 -5.33
CA ALA A 99 -11.45 6.34 -5.86
C ALA A 99 -10.15 7.02 -6.27
N ARG A 100 -9.03 6.40 -5.94
CA ARG A 100 -7.70 6.88 -6.36
C ARG A 100 -6.91 5.76 -7.00
N GLU A 101 -6.07 6.14 -7.95
CA GLU A 101 -5.07 5.28 -8.54
C GLU A 101 -3.70 5.95 -8.40
N ILE A 102 -2.71 5.19 -7.99
CA ILE A 102 -1.33 5.64 -7.90
C ILE A 102 -0.38 4.59 -8.51
N GLU A 103 0.87 4.95 -8.67
CA GLU A 103 1.90 4.10 -9.24
C GLU A 103 1.99 2.72 -8.56
N PRO A 104 2.47 1.67 -9.25
CA PRO A 104 2.68 0.34 -8.69
C PRO A 104 3.53 0.35 -7.43
N TYR A 105 3.44 -0.68 -6.61
CA TYR A 105 4.09 -0.74 -5.30
C TYR A 105 5.61 -0.68 -5.41
N PRO A 106 6.30 0.25 -4.72
CA PRO A 106 7.75 0.25 -4.58
C PRO A 106 8.13 -0.70 -3.44
N LEU A 107 8.88 -1.75 -3.73
CA LEU A 107 9.30 -2.74 -2.75
C LEU A 107 10.82 -2.77 -2.66
N GLY A 108 11.36 -2.60 -1.46
CA GLY A 108 12.75 -2.82 -1.13
C GLY A 108 12.96 -4.15 -0.43
N SER A 109 14.15 -4.71 -0.52
CA SER A 109 14.47 -5.94 0.20
C SER A 109 14.41 -5.76 1.72
N GLU A 110 14.65 -4.56 2.22
CA GLU A 110 14.51 -4.19 3.63
C GLU A 110 13.07 -4.29 4.18
N ASP A 111 12.08 -4.13 3.32
CA ASP A 111 10.66 -4.29 3.68
C ASP A 111 10.29 -5.76 3.95
N ILE A 112 11.10 -6.70 3.44
CA ILE A 112 10.85 -8.14 3.50
C ILE A 112 11.82 -8.81 4.47
N PHE A 113 13.10 -8.50 4.36
CA PHE A 113 14.19 -9.09 5.13
C PHE A 113 14.77 -8.08 6.14
N SER A 114 13.89 -7.48 6.93
CA SER A 114 14.29 -6.43 7.90
C SER A 114 15.26 -6.92 8.98
N SER A 115 15.20 -8.20 9.34
CA SER A 115 16.11 -8.79 10.34
C SER A 115 17.57 -8.88 9.88
N SER A 116 17.80 -8.99 8.56
CA SER A 116 19.14 -8.98 7.95
C SER A 116 19.52 -7.63 7.35
N GLY A 117 18.73 -6.56 7.64
CA GLY A 117 18.97 -5.25 7.04
C GLY A 117 18.67 -5.18 5.53
N GLY A 118 17.83 -6.08 5.03
CA GLY A 118 17.48 -6.16 3.61
C GLY A 118 18.39 -7.08 2.78
N LEU A 119 19.28 -7.82 3.42
CA LEU A 119 20.10 -8.84 2.74
C LEU A 119 19.24 -10.05 2.40
N VAL A 120 19.27 -10.43 1.14
CA VAL A 120 18.49 -11.55 0.57
C VAL A 120 19.48 -12.62 0.15
N PRO A 121 19.47 -13.80 0.77
CA PRO A 121 20.36 -14.87 0.37
C PRO A 121 20.02 -15.35 -1.05
N ILE A 122 21.02 -15.41 -1.91
CA ILE A 122 20.91 -16.01 -3.23
C ILE A 122 21.16 -17.51 -3.22
N GLU A 123 21.51 -18.04 -2.07
CA GLU A 123 21.79 -19.46 -1.82
C GLU A 123 20.92 -19.97 -0.69
N THR A 124 20.48 -21.21 -0.80
CA THR A 124 19.70 -21.87 0.25
C THR A 124 20.14 -23.32 0.43
N MET A 125 20.09 -23.79 1.68
CA MET A 125 20.39 -25.18 2.01
C MET A 125 19.18 -26.05 1.77
N VAL A 126 19.31 -27.04 0.88
CA VAL A 126 18.29 -28.07 0.63
C VAL A 126 18.96 -29.44 0.77
N ASP A 127 18.47 -30.27 1.69
CA ASP A 127 19.00 -31.60 1.99
C ASP A 127 20.53 -31.64 2.24
N GLY A 128 21.04 -30.62 2.91
CA GLY A 128 22.46 -30.50 3.22
C GLY A 128 23.35 -30.00 2.08
N VAL A 129 22.75 -29.60 0.95
CA VAL A 129 23.47 -29.05 -0.19
C VAL A 129 23.08 -27.59 -0.38
N LEU A 130 24.09 -26.72 -0.51
CA LEU A 130 23.89 -25.30 -0.81
C LEU A 130 23.54 -25.14 -2.31
N ARG A 131 22.38 -24.56 -2.62
CA ARG A 131 21.88 -24.34 -3.98
C ARG A 131 21.70 -22.86 -4.26
N VAL A 132 22.16 -22.43 -5.43
CA VAL A 132 21.96 -21.06 -5.91
C VAL A 132 20.57 -20.93 -6.50
N ASN A 133 19.90 -19.80 -6.25
CA ASN A 133 18.62 -19.46 -6.86
C ASN A 133 18.79 -19.33 -8.40
N PRO A 134 18.08 -20.14 -9.20
CA PRO A 134 18.25 -20.19 -10.66
C PRO A 134 17.86 -18.89 -11.38
N PHE A 135 17.10 -18.03 -10.76
CA PHE A 135 16.70 -16.73 -11.33
C PHE A 135 17.79 -15.69 -11.23
N VAL A 136 18.77 -15.85 -10.35
CA VAL A 136 19.85 -14.88 -10.17
C VAL A 136 20.81 -14.95 -11.34
N PRO A 137 21.03 -13.84 -12.09
CA PRO A 137 21.99 -13.81 -13.18
C PRO A 137 23.42 -14.12 -12.72
N ALA A 138 24.17 -14.79 -13.57
CA ALA A 138 25.52 -15.25 -13.25
C ALA A 138 26.45 -14.11 -12.81
N GLU A 139 26.33 -12.93 -13.43
CA GLU A 139 27.14 -11.76 -13.12
C GLU A 139 26.81 -11.20 -11.72
N ILE A 140 25.52 -11.20 -11.32
CA ILE A 140 25.10 -10.78 -9.99
C ILE A 140 25.56 -11.83 -8.96
N ALA A 141 25.38 -13.13 -9.26
CA ALA A 141 25.82 -14.21 -8.39
C ALA A 141 27.34 -14.21 -8.18
N ALA A 142 28.12 -13.85 -9.22
CA ALA A 142 29.57 -13.74 -9.11
C ALA A 142 30.04 -12.52 -8.30
N ALA A 143 29.23 -11.45 -8.25
CA ALA A 143 29.52 -10.26 -7.47
C ALA A 143 29.07 -10.38 -6.00
N ALA A 144 28.08 -11.22 -5.71
CA ALA A 144 27.51 -11.39 -4.38
C ALA A 144 28.52 -12.00 -3.39
N VAL A 145 28.50 -11.50 -2.18
CA VAL A 145 29.33 -11.95 -1.04
C VAL A 145 28.42 -12.23 0.16
N ASP A 146 28.93 -12.98 1.12
CA ASP A 146 28.28 -13.18 2.42
C ASP A 146 28.50 -11.91 3.27
N GLU A 147 27.49 -11.05 3.33
CA GLU A 147 27.59 -9.73 3.99
C GLU A 147 27.22 -9.79 5.48
N ASP A 148 26.39 -10.76 5.91
CA ASP A 148 25.96 -10.90 7.29
C ASP A 148 26.66 -12.04 8.08
N GLY A 149 27.50 -12.83 7.40
CA GLY A 149 28.30 -13.89 8.00
C GLY A 149 27.52 -15.17 8.26
N ASP A 150 26.41 -15.40 7.60
CA ASP A 150 25.58 -16.60 7.76
C ASP A 150 26.04 -17.79 6.89
N GLY A 151 27.07 -17.60 6.08
CA GLY A 151 27.66 -18.59 5.16
C GLY A 151 26.98 -18.66 3.80
N ARG A 152 26.12 -17.70 3.47
CA ARG A 152 25.42 -17.59 2.18
C ARG A 152 25.72 -16.24 1.55
N ARG A 153 25.77 -16.20 0.24
CA ARG A 153 25.96 -14.95 -0.49
C ARG A 153 24.64 -14.19 -0.61
N ASP A 154 24.71 -12.86 -0.49
CA ASP A 154 23.57 -11.99 -0.40
C ASP A 154 23.52 -10.96 -1.52
N ILE A 155 22.30 -10.46 -1.77
CA ILE A 155 22.03 -9.27 -2.54
C ILE A 155 21.02 -8.39 -1.78
N SER A 156 20.96 -7.11 -2.12
CA SER A 156 19.81 -6.28 -1.81
C SER A 156 19.15 -5.78 -3.10
N PHE A 157 17.86 -5.41 -3.04
CA PHE A 157 17.17 -4.92 -4.23
C PHE A 157 16.15 -3.83 -3.91
N SER A 158 15.85 -3.04 -4.93
CA SER A 158 14.64 -2.21 -4.99
C SER A 158 13.95 -2.41 -6.33
N LYS A 159 12.65 -2.69 -6.31
CA LYS A 159 11.86 -2.97 -7.50
C LYS A 159 10.47 -2.34 -7.40
N ARG A 160 9.98 -1.83 -8.52
CA ARG A 160 8.58 -1.45 -8.64
C ARG A 160 7.79 -2.62 -9.20
N LEU A 161 6.79 -3.05 -8.46
CA LEU A 161 5.99 -4.24 -8.79
C LEU A 161 4.91 -3.90 -9.84
N SER A 162 5.35 -3.50 -11.03
CA SER A 162 4.46 -3.18 -12.15
C SER A 162 3.64 -4.39 -12.62
N ASP A 163 4.14 -5.59 -12.38
CA ASP A 163 3.48 -6.86 -12.70
C ASP A 163 2.21 -7.09 -11.85
N LEU A 164 2.08 -6.42 -10.69
CA LEU A 164 0.87 -6.42 -9.87
C LEU A 164 -0.13 -5.34 -10.29
N GLY A 165 0.22 -4.47 -11.23
CA GLY A 165 -0.56 -3.31 -11.62
C GLY A 165 -0.42 -2.12 -10.66
N THR A 166 -1.27 -1.12 -10.86
CA THR A 166 -1.31 0.10 -10.05
C THR A 166 -1.95 -0.16 -8.69
N ARG A 167 -1.61 0.69 -7.71
CA ARG A 167 -2.27 0.66 -6.40
C ARG A 167 -3.57 1.45 -6.48
N ASN A 168 -4.67 0.75 -6.35
CA ASN A 168 -5.99 1.31 -6.39
C ASN A 168 -6.61 1.33 -5.00
N GLY A 169 -7.26 2.43 -4.66
CA GLY A 169 -7.97 2.56 -3.40
C GLY A 169 -9.34 3.15 -3.60
N THR A 170 -10.37 2.51 -3.04
CA THR A 170 -11.73 3.04 -2.97
C THR A 170 -12.12 3.27 -1.53
N THR A 171 -12.79 4.38 -1.28
CA THR A 171 -13.32 4.71 0.05
C THR A 171 -14.79 5.07 -0.10
N ASN A 172 -15.63 4.44 0.72
CA ASN A 172 -17.04 4.78 0.84
C ASN A 172 -17.35 5.09 2.30
N ARG A 173 -17.97 6.26 2.55
CA ARG A 173 -18.32 6.72 3.89
C ARG A 173 -19.77 7.15 3.95
N ASP A 174 -20.51 6.54 4.87
CA ASP A 174 -21.86 6.93 5.23
C ASP A 174 -21.86 7.63 6.59
N PHE A 175 -22.59 8.72 6.68
CA PHE A 175 -22.82 9.47 7.89
C PHE A 175 -24.32 9.67 8.12
N TYR A 176 -24.78 9.31 9.30
CA TYR A 176 -26.15 9.52 9.77
C TYR A 176 -26.11 10.34 11.05
N ARG A 177 -26.95 11.36 11.14
CA ARG A 177 -27.17 12.09 12.38
C ARG A 177 -28.65 12.35 12.54
N VAL A 178 -29.19 12.04 13.71
CA VAL A 178 -30.52 12.44 14.14
C VAL A 178 -30.38 13.18 15.45
N ALA A 179 -30.96 14.38 15.52
CA ALA A 179 -31.07 15.16 16.72
C ALA A 179 -32.54 15.41 17.00
N THR A 180 -32.98 15.22 18.22
CA THR A 180 -34.36 15.51 18.63
C THR A 180 -34.38 16.03 20.05
N GLY A 181 -35.37 16.83 20.38
CA GLY A 181 -35.47 17.40 21.71
C GLY A 181 -36.67 18.27 21.90
N PHE A 182 -36.73 18.80 23.09
CA PHE A 182 -37.73 19.77 23.51
C PHE A 182 -37.03 21.05 23.98
N GLU A 183 -37.63 22.16 23.70
CA GLU A 183 -37.18 23.47 24.16
C GLU A 183 -38.37 24.32 24.61
N GLY A 184 -38.12 25.27 25.50
CA GLY A 184 -39.19 26.06 25.99
C GLY A 184 -38.80 27.18 26.93
N GLY A 185 -39.83 27.91 27.38
CA GLY A 185 -39.73 28.99 28.41
C GLY A 185 -40.22 28.50 29.76
N LEU A 186 -39.61 28.99 30.81
CA LEU A 186 -40.00 28.77 32.21
C LEU A 186 -40.02 30.11 32.95
N PHE A 187 -41.18 30.50 33.55
CA PHE A 187 -41.34 31.73 34.33
C PHE A 187 -40.95 33.03 33.59
N ASP A 188 -41.17 33.11 32.29
CA ASP A 188 -40.84 34.22 31.39
C ASP A 188 -39.35 34.68 31.38
N THR A 189 -38.55 34.26 32.34
CA THR A 189 -37.17 34.67 32.48
C THR A 189 -36.14 33.57 32.14
N PHE A 190 -36.57 32.31 32.13
CA PHE A 190 -35.69 31.18 31.83
C PHE A 190 -36.04 30.52 30.52
N ARG A 191 -35.00 30.06 29.82
CA ARG A 191 -35.12 29.18 28.65
C ARG A 191 -34.44 27.87 28.99
N TRP A 192 -35.04 26.79 28.55
CA TRP A 192 -34.49 25.45 28.72
C TRP A 192 -34.57 24.66 27.42
N ASP A 193 -33.61 23.74 27.23
CA ASP A 193 -33.65 22.72 26.20
C ASP A 193 -33.15 21.39 26.76
N VAL A 194 -33.71 20.31 26.23
CA VAL A 194 -33.26 18.93 26.47
C VAL A 194 -33.20 18.25 25.12
N SER A 195 -32.07 17.69 24.77
CA SER A 195 -31.88 17.08 23.47
C SER A 195 -31.14 15.75 23.56
N TYR A 196 -31.42 14.92 22.57
CA TYR A 196 -30.71 13.68 22.28
C TYR A 196 -30.19 13.72 20.86
N VAL A 197 -28.91 13.39 20.67
CA VAL A 197 -28.29 13.30 19.36
C VAL A 197 -27.74 11.89 19.19
N TYR A 198 -28.13 11.23 18.11
CA TYR A 198 -27.54 10.01 17.62
C TYR A 198 -26.74 10.32 16.37
N GLY A 199 -25.49 9.88 16.33
CA GLY A 199 -24.62 9.97 15.17
C GLY A 199 -23.95 8.64 14.88
N ARG A 200 -23.89 8.27 13.59
CA ARG A 200 -23.12 7.10 13.16
C ARG A 200 -22.38 7.40 11.87
N THR A 201 -21.09 7.07 11.87
CA THR A 201 -20.24 7.07 10.65
C THR A 201 -19.80 5.63 10.39
N THR A 202 -19.97 5.15 9.18
CA THR A 202 -19.38 3.90 8.70
C THR A 202 -18.49 4.21 7.52
N GLU A 203 -17.32 3.60 7.49
CA GLU A 203 -16.35 3.76 6.39
C GLU A 203 -15.86 2.39 5.96
N SER A 204 -15.89 2.14 4.65
CA SER A 204 -15.30 0.98 4.01
C SER A 204 -14.20 1.44 3.07
N GLN A 205 -13.01 0.89 3.24
CA GLN A 205 -11.88 1.11 2.35
C GLN A 205 -11.45 -0.22 1.76
N GLN A 206 -11.15 -0.22 0.45
CA GLN A 206 -10.54 -1.35 -0.24
C GLN A 206 -9.29 -0.85 -0.96
N SER A 207 -8.24 -1.66 -0.94
CA SER A 207 -6.97 -1.34 -1.58
C SER A 207 -6.37 -2.57 -2.24
N ASN A 208 -5.98 -2.43 -3.50
CA ASN A 208 -5.39 -3.47 -4.34
C ASN A 208 -3.99 -3.05 -4.81
N GLY A 209 -3.25 -3.97 -5.44
CA GLY A 209 -1.91 -3.71 -6.00
C GLY A 209 -0.81 -3.68 -4.95
N GLN A 210 -1.02 -4.33 -3.81
CA GLN A 210 -0.04 -4.49 -2.74
C GLN A 210 0.47 -5.93 -2.68
N PRO A 211 1.73 -6.17 -2.31
CA PRO A 211 2.25 -7.51 -2.10
C PRO A 211 1.94 -8.03 -0.69
N ASN A 212 1.70 -9.34 -0.60
CA ASN A 212 1.83 -10.09 0.64
C ASN A 212 3.32 -10.35 0.89
N VAL A 213 3.88 -9.72 1.91
CA VAL A 213 5.31 -9.75 2.22
C VAL A 213 5.81 -11.18 2.51
N LEU A 214 5.03 -12.00 3.22
CA LEU A 214 5.40 -13.39 3.54
C LEU A 214 5.39 -14.27 2.29
N ASN A 215 4.36 -14.14 1.46
CA ASN A 215 4.30 -14.87 0.19
C ASN A 215 5.44 -14.45 -0.74
N PHE A 216 5.76 -13.15 -0.78
CA PHE A 216 6.87 -12.63 -1.56
C PHE A 216 8.20 -13.20 -1.08
N ALA A 217 8.47 -13.20 0.23
CA ALA A 217 9.67 -13.79 0.81
C ALA A 217 9.82 -15.28 0.44
N ASN A 218 8.74 -16.06 0.60
CA ASN A 218 8.73 -17.47 0.25
C ASN A 218 8.97 -17.72 -1.25
N ALA A 219 8.36 -16.90 -2.12
CA ALA A 219 8.49 -17.00 -3.56
C ALA A 219 9.89 -16.60 -4.07
N LEU A 220 10.53 -15.66 -3.36
CA LEU A 220 11.84 -15.14 -3.73
C LEU A 220 12.96 -16.16 -3.47
N ILE A 221 12.83 -16.98 -2.43
CA ILE A 221 13.79 -18.04 -2.13
C ILE A 221 13.45 -19.28 -2.96
N ALA A 222 14.03 -19.35 -4.15
CA ALA A 222 13.75 -20.38 -5.13
C ALA A 222 14.98 -21.30 -5.38
N VAL A 223 14.72 -22.55 -5.73
CA VAL A 223 15.73 -23.53 -6.07
C VAL A 223 15.31 -24.36 -7.29
N GLN A 224 16.29 -24.92 -7.99
CA GLN A 224 15.98 -25.94 -8.99
C GLN A 224 15.57 -27.25 -8.31
N ASP A 225 14.51 -27.87 -8.81
CA ASP A 225 13.94 -29.12 -8.27
C ASP A 225 14.65 -30.34 -8.81
N VAL A 226 15.92 -30.51 -8.48
CA VAL A 226 16.73 -31.66 -8.98
C VAL A 226 16.35 -33.00 -8.34
N ASP A 227 15.59 -32.98 -7.26
CA ASP A 227 15.19 -34.15 -6.48
C ASP A 227 13.68 -34.47 -6.61
N ASP A 228 12.96 -33.78 -7.53
CA ASP A 228 11.51 -33.89 -7.70
C ASP A 228 10.74 -33.70 -6.39
N LEU A 229 11.11 -32.65 -5.62
CA LEU A 229 10.53 -32.34 -4.31
C LEU A 229 9.04 -31.96 -4.38
N ASN A 230 8.56 -31.56 -5.55
CA ASN A 230 7.14 -31.26 -5.81
C ASN A 230 6.35 -32.49 -6.33
N ASN A 231 7.01 -33.63 -6.57
CA ASN A 231 6.47 -34.91 -7.03
C ASN A 231 5.67 -34.79 -8.34
N ASN A 232 6.13 -33.99 -9.30
CA ASN A 232 5.51 -33.81 -10.60
C ASN A 232 6.20 -34.62 -11.73
N GLY A 233 7.29 -35.28 -11.42
CA GLY A 233 8.11 -36.07 -12.34
C GLY A 233 9.13 -35.24 -13.14
N SER A 234 9.30 -33.95 -12.82
CA SER A 234 10.28 -33.05 -13.43
C SER A 234 11.39 -32.70 -12.43
N THR A 235 12.63 -32.70 -12.88
CA THR A 235 13.81 -32.29 -12.09
C THR A 235 14.44 -31.00 -12.61
N THR A 236 13.76 -30.31 -13.55
CA THR A 236 14.24 -29.09 -14.18
C THR A 236 13.46 -27.85 -13.76
N ASP A 237 12.39 -28.04 -13.00
CA ASP A 237 11.53 -26.95 -12.54
C ASP A 237 12.26 -26.08 -11.51
N VAL A 238 11.82 -24.83 -11.43
CA VAL A 238 12.19 -23.93 -10.33
C VAL A 238 11.02 -23.92 -9.35
N ILE A 239 11.33 -24.18 -8.08
CA ILE A 239 10.34 -24.27 -7.00
C ILE A 239 10.73 -23.38 -5.83
N CYS A 240 9.75 -23.02 -4.99
CA CYS A 240 10.05 -22.38 -3.71
C CYS A 240 10.82 -23.35 -2.81
N ALA A 241 11.86 -22.87 -2.16
CA ALA A 241 12.73 -23.71 -1.33
C ALA A 241 12.00 -24.33 -0.12
N SER A 242 11.09 -23.58 0.50
CA SER A 242 10.30 -24.03 1.65
C SER A 242 9.25 -25.07 1.27
N ALA A 243 9.32 -26.27 1.87
CA ALA A 243 8.30 -27.32 1.69
C ALA A 243 6.93 -26.87 2.21
N GLU A 244 6.89 -26.12 3.30
CA GLU A 244 5.66 -25.57 3.85
C GLU A 244 5.01 -24.55 2.88
N ALA A 245 5.82 -23.66 2.32
CA ALA A 245 5.34 -22.72 1.33
C ALA A 245 4.81 -23.43 0.06
N ARG A 246 5.50 -24.48 -0.41
CA ARG A 246 5.01 -25.30 -1.54
C ARG A 246 3.66 -25.94 -1.24
N ALA A 247 3.48 -26.47 -0.02
CA ALA A 247 2.20 -27.06 0.40
C ALA A 247 1.06 -26.01 0.45
N GLN A 248 1.40 -24.73 0.59
CA GLN A 248 0.46 -23.59 0.56
C GLN A 248 0.32 -22.97 -0.84
N GLY A 249 0.84 -23.61 -1.89
CA GLY A 249 0.70 -23.16 -3.26
C GLY A 249 1.71 -22.09 -3.68
N CYS A 250 2.88 -22.04 -3.06
CA CYS A 250 3.93 -21.09 -3.43
C CYS A 250 4.34 -21.23 -4.90
N VAL A 251 4.38 -20.11 -5.59
CA VAL A 251 4.90 -19.98 -6.95
C VAL A 251 6.17 -19.16 -6.90
N PRO A 252 7.33 -19.69 -7.36
CA PRO A 252 8.59 -18.97 -7.31
C PRO A 252 8.58 -17.72 -8.20
N ILE A 253 9.27 -16.66 -7.75
CA ILE A 253 9.24 -15.35 -8.39
C ILE A 253 10.59 -14.99 -9.00
N ASN A 254 10.58 -14.58 -10.26
CA ASN A 254 11.73 -13.94 -10.89
C ASN A 254 11.56 -12.42 -10.82
N ILE A 255 12.48 -11.73 -10.11
CA ILE A 255 12.45 -10.27 -9.98
C ILE A 255 13.44 -9.55 -10.92
N PHE A 256 14.22 -10.29 -11.71
CA PHE A 256 15.32 -9.77 -12.50
C PHE A 256 14.86 -9.35 -13.90
N GLY A 257 14.70 -8.04 -14.11
CA GLY A 257 14.31 -7.45 -15.39
C GLY A 257 12.87 -6.92 -15.45
N PHE A 258 12.49 -6.43 -16.62
CA PHE A 258 11.13 -5.97 -16.91
C PHE A 258 10.17 -7.14 -17.11
N ASN A 259 8.95 -7.02 -16.57
CA ASN A 259 7.88 -8.00 -16.73
C ASN A 259 8.35 -9.45 -16.41
N SER A 260 9.19 -9.57 -15.40
CA SER A 260 9.84 -10.84 -15.04
C SER A 260 9.00 -11.71 -14.11
N ILE A 261 7.99 -11.15 -13.47
CA ILE A 261 7.09 -11.86 -12.57
C ILE A 261 5.98 -12.50 -13.39
N SER A 262 5.85 -13.83 -13.34
CA SER A 262 4.78 -14.52 -14.06
C SER A 262 3.40 -14.15 -13.51
N PRO A 263 2.32 -14.27 -14.31
CA PRO A 263 0.96 -14.02 -13.82
C PRO A 263 0.55 -14.90 -12.64
N GLU A 264 1.05 -16.12 -12.57
CA GLU A 264 0.82 -17.08 -11.48
C GLU A 264 1.52 -16.59 -10.19
N ALA A 265 2.79 -16.19 -10.29
CA ALA A 265 3.55 -15.64 -9.18
C ALA A 265 2.94 -14.32 -8.71
N ALA A 266 2.52 -13.44 -9.63
CA ALA A 266 1.84 -12.20 -9.31
C ALA A 266 0.56 -12.43 -8.50
N ARG A 267 -0.26 -13.44 -8.87
CA ARG A 267 -1.46 -13.82 -8.09
C ARG A 267 -1.12 -14.36 -6.70
N TYR A 268 -0.06 -15.16 -6.59
CA TYR A 268 0.37 -15.73 -5.30
C TYR A 268 0.83 -14.66 -4.32
N ILE A 269 1.55 -13.64 -4.81
CA ILE A 269 2.08 -12.55 -3.97
C ILE A 269 1.12 -11.38 -3.80
N ALA A 270 0.03 -11.29 -4.56
CA ALA A 270 -0.93 -10.19 -4.44
C ALA A 270 -1.68 -10.23 -3.10
N ALA A 271 -1.88 -9.06 -2.52
CA ALA A 271 -2.71 -8.86 -1.34
C ALA A 271 -3.80 -7.84 -1.61
N GLU A 272 -5.02 -8.19 -1.23
CA GLU A 272 -6.14 -7.26 -1.15
C GLU A 272 -6.33 -6.84 0.30
N GLN A 273 -6.50 -5.56 0.53
CA GLN A 273 -6.76 -5.03 1.86
C GLN A 273 -8.17 -4.44 1.91
N SER A 274 -8.91 -4.80 2.94
CA SER A 274 -10.17 -4.16 3.28
C SER A 274 -10.14 -3.68 4.72
N TYR A 275 -10.65 -2.47 4.91
CA TYR A 275 -10.75 -1.86 6.23
C TYR A 275 -12.15 -1.29 6.42
N ASN A 276 -12.84 -1.72 7.48
CA ASN A 276 -14.17 -1.25 7.82
C ASN A 276 -14.15 -0.63 9.21
N THR A 277 -14.63 0.60 9.31
CA THR A 277 -14.75 1.34 10.56
C THR A 277 -16.19 1.72 10.81
N SER A 278 -16.62 1.64 12.07
CA SER A 278 -17.91 2.17 12.53
C SER A 278 -17.70 2.97 13.80
N ILE A 279 -18.14 4.21 13.79
CA ILE A 279 -18.16 5.09 14.96
C ILE A 279 -19.61 5.43 15.25
N THR A 280 -20.03 5.20 16.48
CA THR A 280 -21.37 5.56 16.94
C THR A 280 -21.26 6.50 18.14
N GLN A 281 -22.06 7.56 18.12
CA GLN A 281 -22.11 8.58 19.14
C GLN A 281 -23.53 8.77 19.65
N HIS A 282 -23.68 8.86 20.97
CA HIS A 282 -24.89 9.22 21.65
C HIS A 282 -24.60 10.41 22.57
N VAL A 283 -25.35 11.49 22.41
CA VAL A 283 -25.20 12.66 23.25
C VAL A 283 -26.56 13.03 23.83
N VAL A 284 -26.63 13.18 25.13
CA VAL A 284 -27.76 13.76 25.85
C VAL A 284 -27.32 15.11 26.41
N SER A 285 -28.09 16.13 26.21
CA SER A 285 -27.79 17.49 26.64
C SER A 285 -29.03 18.11 27.29
N ALA A 286 -28.82 18.84 28.36
CA ALA A 286 -29.85 19.64 29.00
C ALA A 286 -29.26 20.99 29.40
N ASN A 287 -29.90 22.06 29.01
CA ASN A 287 -29.47 23.42 29.29
C ASN A 287 -30.60 24.22 29.93
N LEU A 288 -30.22 25.10 30.83
CA LEU A 288 -31.11 26.09 31.43
C LEU A 288 -30.35 27.45 31.44
N SER A 289 -30.95 28.46 30.89
CA SER A 289 -30.39 29.82 30.85
C SER A 289 -31.43 30.86 31.26
N GLY A 290 -31.03 31.91 31.97
CA GLY A 290 -31.93 32.96 32.37
C GLY A 290 -31.26 33.96 33.34
N THR A 291 -31.99 35.02 33.70
CA THR A 291 -31.53 36.03 34.67
C THR A 291 -31.99 35.62 36.07
N LEU A 292 -31.02 35.44 36.99
CA LEU A 292 -31.28 35.04 38.38
C LEU A 292 -31.57 36.23 39.30
N LEU A 293 -30.99 37.37 39.01
CA LEU A 293 -31.12 38.62 39.81
C LEU A 293 -31.04 39.83 38.86
N GLU A 294 -31.93 40.79 39.01
CA GLU A 294 -31.83 42.14 38.45
C GLU A 294 -31.27 43.11 39.50
#